data_6e2e8c60f38bdbf9f5458473736d8b23
#
_entry.id   6e2e8c60f38bdbf9f5458473736d8b23
#
_cell.length_a   1.000
_cell.length_b   1.000
_cell.length_c   1.000
_cell.angle_alpha   90.00
_cell.angle_beta   90.00
_cell.angle_gamma   90.00
#
_symmetry.space_group_name_H-M   'P 1'
#
loop_
_entity.id
_entity.type
_entity.pdbx_description
1 polymer ?
#
loop_
_entity_poly.entity_id
_entity_poly.type
_entity_poly.pdbx_seq_one_letter_code
_entity_poly.pdbx_strand_id
1 'polypeptide(L)'
;MLGLTEYILPECSCNRMIKLYKSKNQWVEDDTYVPDMGDILFYAWKDKGVGDCELEADHVGIVKEVKNNVIYVIEGNYSKSVKIRQIKVNGKYIRGFATPDYKTASKTYDFKKKVTVKPANSTKTTNKIDTTITTGKVLTIASTVPYLKSGDKSEAVRVMQNVLIFLGFSCGATGADGSFGPATVKAVKAY
;
A
#
# COMPACT_ATOMS: atom_id res chain seq x y z
N MET A 1 -0.95 14.93 7.31
CA MET A 1 -1.00 13.53 7.79
C MET A 1 -2.41 13.04 7.53
N LEU A 2 -2.61 11.93 6.83
CA LEU A 2 -3.95 11.48 6.43
C LEU A 2 -4.78 10.85 7.57
N GLY A 3 -4.29 10.86 8.82
CA GLY A 3 -5.01 10.35 9.99
C GLY A 3 -5.38 8.85 9.94
N LEU A 4 -4.80 8.09 9.01
CA LEU A 4 -5.10 6.66 8.82
C LEU A 4 -4.21 5.74 9.67
N THR A 5 -3.27 6.29 10.43
CA THR A 5 -2.33 5.51 11.26
C THR A 5 -3.00 4.73 12.39
N GLU A 6 -4.23 5.10 12.74
CA GLU A 6 -5.05 4.32 13.70
C GLU A 6 -5.61 3.04 13.08
N TYR A 7 -5.75 3.01 11.75
CA TYR A 7 -6.38 1.92 11.00
C TYR A 7 -5.35 1.08 10.24
N ILE A 8 -4.36 1.73 9.65
CA ILE A 8 -3.22 1.08 9.02
C ILE A 8 -2.02 1.36 9.92
N LEU A 9 -1.57 0.34 10.62
CA LEU A 9 -0.54 0.46 11.64
C LEU A 9 0.83 0.69 10.99
N PRO A 10 1.58 1.73 11.40
CA PRO A 10 2.90 2.04 10.86
C PRO A 10 3.95 1.10 11.46
N GLU A 11 3.95 -0.14 11.02
CA GLU A 11 4.85 -1.18 11.50
C GLU A 11 5.47 -1.90 10.30
N CYS A 12 6.77 -2.15 10.35
CA CYS A 12 7.51 -2.85 9.28
C CYS A 12 7.76 -4.34 9.59
N SER A 13 7.60 -4.76 10.84
CA SER A 13 7.74 -6.17 11.21
C SER A 13 6.39 -6.89 11.12
N CYS A 14 6.27 -7.90 10.26
CA CYS A 14 5.05 -8.69 10.12
C CYS A 14 4.56 -9.26 11.46
N ASN A 15 5.46 -9.78 12.28
CA ASN A 15 5.08 -10.36 13.57
C ASN A 15 4.61 -9.32 14.59
N ARG A 16 5.16 -8.11 14.58
CA ARG A 16 4.64 -7.00 15.40
C ARG A 16 3.32 -6.48 14.87
N MET A 17 3.13 -6.40 13.55
CA MET A 17 1.83 -6.10 12.94
C MET A 17 0.76 -7.08 13.40
N ILE A 18 1.03 -8.40 13.37
CA ILE A 18 0.09 -9.43 13.83
C ILE A 18 -0.31 -9.18 15.29
N LYS A 19 0.66 -8.91 16.18
CA LYS A 19 0.36 -8.59 17.59
C LYS A 19 -0.55 -7.38 17.73
N LEU A 20 -0.32 -6.33 16.94
CA LEU A 20 -1.16 -5.13 16.94
C LEU A 20 -2.58 -5.41 16.45
N TYR A 21 -2.75 -6.19 15.38
CA TYR A 21 -4.08 -6.57 14.89
C TYR A 21 -4.80 -7.50 15.87
N LYS A 22 -4.10 -8.44 16.50
CA LYS A 22 -4.65 -9.28 17.59
C LYS A 22 -5.15 -8.41 18.76
N SER A 23 -4.41 -7.39 19.19
CA SER A 23 -4.81 -6.48 20.27
C SER A 23 -6.04 -5.63 19.95
N LYS A 24 -6.38 -5.48 18.67
CA LYS A 24 -7.56 -4.74 18.19
C LYS A 24 -8.73 -5.66 17.83
N ASN A 25 -8.63 -6.97 18.05
CA ASN A 25 -9.60 -7.97 17.58
C ASN A 25 -9.84 -7.90 16.06
N GLN A 26 -8.79 -7.60 15.31
CA GLN A 26 -8.78 -7.47 13.86
C GLN A 26 -7.84 -8.49 13.21
N TRP A 27 -7.77 -9.69 13.76
CA TRP A 27 -6.95 -10.79 13.29
C TRP A 27 -7.78 -12.06 13.17
N VAL A 28 -7.64 -12.74 12.04
CA VAL A 28 -8.23 -14.06 11.77
C VAL A 28 -7.07 -15.04 11.57
N GLU A 29 -7.03 -16.08 12.40
CA GLU A 29 -6.03 -17.14 12.34
C GLU A 29 -6.41 -18.21 11.31
N ASP A 30 -7.71 -18.44 11.10
CA ASP A 30 -8.28 -19.52 10.30
C ASP A 30 -7.96 -19.36 8.80
N ASP A 31 -7.22 -20.29 8.22
CA ASP A 31 -6.84 -20.30 6.82
C ASP A 31 -8.02 -20.58 5.86
N THR A 32 -9.13 -21.13 6.37
CA THR A 32 -10.36 -21.32 5.60
C THR A 32 -11.18 -20.03 5.45
N TYR A 33 -10.79 -18.97 6.14
CA TYR A 33 -11.38 -17.66 6.01
C TYR A 33 -11.31 -17.18 4.56
N VAL A 34 -12.44 -16.69 4.04
CA VAL A 34 -12.51 -16.06 2.73
C VAL A 34 -12.39 -14.55 2.91
N PRO A 35 -11.23 -13.97 2.61
CA PRO A 35 -10.98 -12.57 2.93
C PRO A 35 -11.74 -11.62 1.99
N ASP A 36 -12.10 -10.45 2.53
CA ASP A 36 -12.65 -9.35 1.77
C ASP A 36 -11.55 -8.52 1.09
N MET A 37 -11.93 -7.75 0.08
CA MET A 37 -11.05 -6.79 -0.55
C MET A 37 -10.55 -5.75 0.48
N GLY A 38 -9.24 -5.62 0.59
CA GLY A 38 -8.58 -4.72 1.54
C GLY A 38 -8.05 -5.43 2.78
N ASP A 39 -8.47 -6.66 3.07
CA ASP A 39 -7.84 -7.46 4.11
C ASP A 39 -6.36 -7.65 3.83
N ILE A 40 -5.58 -7.88 4.86
CA ILE A 40 -4.13 -8.02 4.75
C ILE A 40 -3.78 -9.48 5.02
N LEU A 41 -3.27 -10.17 4.00
CA LEU A 41 -2.80 -11.53 4.12
C LEU A 41 -1.34 -11.54 4.55
N PHE A 42 -1.02 -12.33 5.57
CA PHE A 42 0.33 -12.58 6.04
C PHE A 42 0.79 -13.97 5.62
N TYR A 43 2.06 -14.07 5.26
CA TYR A 43 2.68 -15.30 4.76
C TYR A 43 3.73 -15.81 5.72
N ALA A 44 3.84 -17.13 5.84
CA ALA A 44 4.96 -17.85 6.44
C ALA A 44 5.56 -18.81 5.40
N TRP A 45 6.64 -18.39 4.73
CA TRP A 45 7.21 -19.18 3.62
C TRP A 45 7.81 -20.52 4.04
N LYS A 46 8.04 -20.70 5.32
CA LYS A 46 8.50 -21.98 5.88
C LYS A 46 7.39 -23.00 6.05
N ASP A 47 6.16 -22.54 6.10
CA ASP A 47 5.00 -23.41 6.15
C ASP A 47 4.76 -24.06 4.79
N LYS A 48 4.64 -25.39 4.77
CA LYS A 48 4.39 -26.20 3.57
C LYS A 48 3.07 -26.94 3.64
N GLY A 49 2.38 -26.78 4.75
CA GLY A 49 1.10 -27.43 5.03
C GLY A 49 -0.08 -26.72 4.38
N VAL A 50 -1.25 -27.20 4.73
CA VAL A 50 -2.57 -26.62 4.51
C VAL A 50 -3.25 -26.59 5.88
N GLY A 51 -3.95 -25.52 6.21
CA GLY A 51 -4.52 -25.28 7.52
C GLY A 51 -3.68 -24.33 8.35
N ASP A 52 -4.19 -23.97 9.52
CA ASP A 52 -3.65 -22.91 10.36
C ASP A 52 -2.17 -23.09 10.69
N CYS A 53 -1.43 -22.02 10.52
CA CYS A 53 0.00 -21.95 10.71
C CYS A 53 0.36 -20.96 11.81
N GLU A 54 1.15 -21.39 12.80
CA GLU A 54 1.62 -20.54 13.90
C GLU A 54 3.06 -20.02 13.72
N LEU A 55 3.69 -20.29 12.58
CA LEU A 55 5.03 -19.84 12.29
C LEU A 55 5.10 -18.30 12.22
N GLU A 56 6.31 -17.77 12.34
CA GLU A 56 6.54 -16.35 12.15
C GLU A 56 6.24 -15.92 10.71
N ALA A 57 5.58 -14.77 10.57
CA ALA A 57 5.30 -14.21 9.26
C ALA A 57 6.54 -13.58 8.63
N ASP A 58 6.77 -13.91 7.36
CA ASP A 58 7.91 -13.44 6.57
C ASP A 58 7.52 -12.32 5.59
N HIS A 59 6.23 -12.20 5.24
CA HIS A 59 5.76 -11.31 4.19
C HIS A 59 4.30 -10.94 4.39
N VAL A 60 3.84 -9.90 3.69
CA VAL A 60 2.49 -9.38 3.76
C VAL A 60 2.04 -8.81 2.42
N GLY A 61 0.75 -8.96 2.11
CA GLY A 61 0.13 -8.36 0.93
C GLY A 61 -1.31 -7.96 1.20
N ILE A 62 -1.89 -7.15 0.31
CA ILE A 62 -3.27 -6.66 0.43
C ILE A 62 -4.15 -7.47 -0.51
N VAL A 63 -5.26 -8.00 0.01
CA VAL A 63 -6.24 -8.75 -0.78
C VAL A 63 -6.92 -7.80 -1.77
N LYS A 64 -6.84 -8.13 -3.05
CA LYS A 64 -7.53 -7.42 -4.12
C LYS A 64 -8.94 -7.97 -4.33
N GLU A 65 -9.06 -9.27 -4.40
CA GLU A 65 -10.32 -9.99 -4.62
C GLU A 65 -10.15 -11.49 -4.34
N VAL A 66 -11.26 -12.19 -4.11
CA VAL A 66 -11.31 -13.65 -4.11
C VAL A 66 -12.22 -14.10 -5.25
N LYS A 67 -11.74 -15.02 -6.08
CA LYS A 67 -12.51 -15.55 -7.21
C LYS A 67 -12.19 -17.03 -7.43
N ASN A 68 -13.22 -17.86 -7.56
CA ASN A 68 -13.08 -19.29 -7.77
C ASN A 68 -12.15 -19.96 -6.73
N ASN A 69 -12.32 -19.63 -5.46
CA ASN A 69 -11.49 -20.13 -4.34
C ASN A 69 -10.00 -19.76 -4.44
N VAL A 70 -9.68 -18.70 -5.21
CA VAL A 70 -8.33 -18.13 -5.32
C VAL A 70 -8.34 -16.70 -4.82
N ILE A 71 -7.42 -16.40 -3.89
CA ILE A 71 -7.17 -15.07 -3.36
C ILE A 71 -6.15 -14.39 -4.27
N TYR A 72 -6.47 -13.22 -4.78
CA TYR A 72 -5.58 -12.36 -5.55
C TYR A 72 -5.02 -11.29 -4.63
N VAL A 73 -3.72 -11.30 -4.39
CA VAL A 73 -3.06 -10.44 -3.40
C VAL A 73 -2.08 -9.50 -4.09
N ILE A 74 -2.21 -8.21 -3.84
CA ILE A 74 -1.24 -7.20 -4.28
C ILE A 74 -0.09 -7.20 -3.29
N GLU A 75 1.13 -7.43 -3.77
CA GLU A 75 2.34 -7.50 -2.97
C GLU A 75 3.38 -6.50 -3.45
N GLY A 76 4.01 -5.82 -2.51
CA GLY A 76 5.29 -5.15 -2.73
C GLY A 76 6.45 -6.15 -2.65
N ASN A 77 7.57 -5.80 -3.23
CA ASN A 77 8.81 -6.58 -3.22
C ASN A 77 8.70 -8.01 -3.78
N TYR A 78 7.72 -8.27 -4.63
CA TYR A 78 7.63 -9.52 -5.38
C TYR A 78 8.62 -9.47 -6.56
N SER A 79 9.80 -10.06 -6.39
CA SER A 79 10.92 -9.95 -7.36
C SER A 79 11.24 -8.49 -7.68
N LYS A 80 11.41 -7.64 -6.65
CA LYS A 80 11.73 -6.22 -6.73
C LYS A 80 10.68 -5.37 -7.46
N SER A 81 9.42 -5.78 -7.43
CA SER A 81 8.31 -5.08 -8.08
C SER A 81 7.00 -5.27 -7.30
N VAL A 82 5.98 -4.50 -7.66
CA VAL A 82 4.61 -4.74 -7.21
C VAL A 82 3.95 -5.71 -8.18
N LYS A 83 3.42 -6.82 -7.67
CA LYS A 83 2.73 -7.84 -8.48
C LYS A 83 1.50 -8.38 -7.76
N ILE A 84 0.70 -9.12 -8.51
CA ILE A 84 -0.41 -9.89 -7.96
C ILE A 84 0.03 -11.34 -7.81
N ARG A 85 -0.04 -11.84 -6.57
CA ARG A 85 0.09 -13.26 -6.26
C ARG A 85 -1.28 -13.92 -6.25
N GLN A 86 -1.35 -15.16 -6.66
CA GLN A 86 -2.52 -16.01 -6.53
C GLN A 86 -2.23 -17.10 -5.51
N ILE A 87 -3.10 -17.26 -4.54
CA ILE A 87 -3.03 -18.30 -3.52
C ILE A 87 -4.44 -18.87 -3.29
N LYS A 88 -4.55 -20.18 -3.10
CA LYS A 88 -5.86 -20.79 -2.81
C LYS A 88 -6.31 -20.43 -1.39
N VAL A 89 -7.61 -20.27 -1.19
CA VAL A 89 -8.19 -20.27 0.16
C VAL A 89 -7.81 -21.58 0.83
N ASN A 90 -7.42 -21.53 2.09
CA ASN A 90 -6.85 -22.66 2.83
C ASN A 90 -5.63 -23.28 2.11
N GLY A 91 -4.84 -22.43 1.47
CA GLY A 91 -3.64 -22.84 0.73
C GLY A 91 -2.39 -22.82 1.61
N LYS A 92 -1.27 -23.25 1.01
CA LYS A 92 0.05 -23.18 1.67
C LYS A 92 0.46 -21.74 1.93
N TYR A 93 1.29 -21.56 2.95
CA TYR A 93 1.96 -20.30 3.31
C TYR A 93 1.06 -19.24 3.93
N ILE A 94 -0.21 -19.49 4.13
CA ILE A 94 -1.09 -18.58 4.84
C ILE A 94 -0.70 -18.60 6.32
N ARG A 95 -0.40 -17.41 6.89
CA ARG A 95 -0.16 -17.23 8.32
C ARG A 95 -1.42 -16.71 9.02
N GLY A 96 -2.31 -16.14 8.29
CA GLY A 96 -3.56 -15.55 8.73
C GLY A 96 -3.81 -14.18 8.09
N PHE A 97 -4.89 -13.54 8.56
CA PHE A 97 -5.40 -12.32 7.96
C PHE A 97 -5.60 -11.22 8.99
N ALA A 98 -5.24 -10.00 8.64
CA ALA A 98 -5.72 -8.84 9.36
C ALA A 98 -6.91 -8.22 8.62
N THR A 99 -7.93 -7.80 9.40
CA THR A 99 -9.19 -7.24 8.92
C THR A 99 -9.35 -5.80 9.42
N PRO A 100 -8.67 -4.80 8.79
CA PRO A 100 -8.73 -3.42 9.24
C PRO A 100 -10.15 -2.85 9.18
N ASP A 101 -10.56 -2.09 10.18
CA ASP A 101 -11.89 -1.48 10.23
C ASP A 101 -11.99 -0.24 9.31
N TYR A 102 -12.07 -0.47 8.01
CA TYR A 102 -12.25 0.61 7.03
C TYR A 102 -13.60 1.33 7.15
N LYS A 103 -14.62 0.71 7.75
CA LYS A 103 -15.95 1.32 7.91
C LYS A 103 -15.88 2.48 8.91
N THR A 104 -15.20 2.28 10.03
CA THR A 104 -14.96 3.34 11.00
C THR A 104 -14.00 4.40 10.43
N ALA A 105 -12.94 3.97 9.74
CA ALA A 105 -12.02 4.89 9.06
C ALA A 105 -12.73 5.79 8.05
N SER A 106 -13.65 5.26 7.26
CA SER A 106 -14.38 6.05 6.26
C SER A 106 -15.36 7.05 6.85
N LYS A 107 -15.86 6.83 8.08
CA LYS A 107 -16.76 7.78 8.78
C LYS A 107 -15.99 8.95 9.38
N THR A 108 -14.74 8.72 9.78
CA THR A 108 -13.90 9.76 10.41
C THR A 108 -13.08 10.55 9.41
N TYR A 109 -12.84 10.00 8.22
CA TYR A 109 -12.06 10.65 7.17
C TYR A 109 -12.96 11.36 6.17
N ASP A 110 -12.94 12.70 6.18
CA ASP A 110 -13.64 13.51 5.19
C ASP A 110 -12.83 13.56 3.87
N PHE A 111 -13.10 12.63 2.96
CA PHE A 111 -12.54 12.60 1.61
C PHE A 111 -12.85 13.85 0.77
N LYS A 112 -13.80 14.70 1.23
CA LYS A 112 -14.15 15.97 0.59
C LYS A 112 -13.26 17.12 1.03
N LYS A 113 -12.44 16.92 2.07
CA LYS A 113 -11.50 17.94 2.51
C LYS A 113 -10.38 18.06 1.48
N LYS A 114 -10.65 18.85 0.45
CA LYS A 114 -9.69 19.24 -0.60
C LYS A 114 -8.41 19.70 0.10
N VAL A 115 -7.33 18.97 -0.06
CA VAL A 115 -5.99 19.45 0.31
C VAL A 115 -5.71 20.64 -0.59
N THR A 116 -5.93 21.83 -0.06
CA THR A 116 -5.57 23.08 -0.76
C THR A 116 -4.06 23.17 -0.68
N VAL A 117 -3.38 22.58 -1.64
CA VAL A 117 -1.97 22.85 -1.88
C VAL A 117 -1.93 24.28 -2.40
N LYS A 118 -1.41 25.23 -1.58
CA LYS A 118 -1.10 26.58 -2.08
C LYS A 118 -0.14 26.40 -3.25
N PRO A 119 -0.45 26.88 -4.46
CA PRO A 119 0.49 26.86 -5.56
C PRO A 119 1.65 27.81 -5.23
N ALA A 120 2.85 27.27 -5.10
CA ALA A 120 4.05 28.08 -5.27
C ALA A 120 4.03 28.59 -6.71
N ASN A 121 4.17 29.91 -6.88
CA ASN A 121 4.21 30.61 -8.15
C ASN A 121 5.01 29.83 -9.20
N SER A 122 4.36 29.42 -10.26
CA SER A 122 4.98 28.98 -11.49
C SER A 122 4.11 29.35 -12.69
N THR A 123 4.73 30.05 -13.59
CA THR A 123 4.26 30.65 -14.83
C THR A 123 3.53 29.63 -15.72
N LYS A 124 2.43 30.09 -16.29
CA LYS A 124 1.55 29.53 -17.31
C LYS A 124 2.11 28.40 -18.20
N THR A 125 1.43 27.27 -18.23
CA THR A 125 1.05 26.60 -19.46
C THR A 125 -0.31 25.93 -19.23
N THR A 126 -1.29 26.36 -20.02
CA THR A 126 -2.69 25.93 -19.98
C THR A 126 -2.84 24.56 -20.60
N ASN A 127 -3.16 23.55 -19.80
CA ASN A 127 -3.92 22.40 -20.25
C ASN A 127 -5.06 22.17 -19.27
N LYS A 128 -6.27 22.48 -19.74
CA LYS A 128 -7.54 22.26 -19.06
C LYS A 128 -7.71 20.74 -18.86
N ILE A 129 -7.59 20.28 -17.62
CA ILE A 129 -8.11 18.98 -17.23
C ILE A 129 -9.48 19.25 -16.59
N ASP A 130 -10.51 18.90 -17.33
CA ASP A 130 -11.88 18.94 -16.89
C ASP A 130 -12.10 17.79 -15.90
N THR A 131 -12.11 18.07 -14.60
CA THR A 131 -12.32 17.08 -13.55
C THR A 131 -13.77 17.13 -13.05
N THR A 132 -14.70 16.70 -13.90
CA THR A 132 -16.03 16.32 -13.43
C THR A 132 -16.00 14.84 -13.09
N ILE A 133 -15.77 14.52 -11.80
CA ILE A 133 -15.88 13.14 -11.30
C ILE A 133 -17.36 12.85 -11.13
N THR A 134 -17.97 12.25 -12.13
CA THR A 134 -19.29 11.64 -12.03
C THR A 134 -19.14 10.29 -11.33
N THR A 135 -19.84 10.13 -10.22
CA THR A 135 -19.97 8.87 -9.47
C THR A 135 -20.27 7.71 -10.41
N GLY A 136 -19.39 6.71 -10.45
CA GLY A 136 -19.66 5.43 -11.14
C GLY A 136 -18.64 4.93 -12.15
N LYS A 137 -17.53 5.62 -12.37
CA LYS A 137 -16.49 5.13 -13.29
C LYS A 137 -15.35 4.48 -12.52
N VAL A 138 -15.27 3.15 -12.56
CA VAL A 138 -14.09 2.39 -12.11
C VAL A 138 -12.87 2.96 -12.83
N LEU A 139 -11.96 3.56 -12.08
CA LEU A 139 -10.66 3.93 -12.59
C LEU A 139 -9.93 2.65 -12.98
N THR A 140 -9.89 2.36 -14.27
CA THR A 140 -8.97 1.37 -14.81
C THR A 140 -7.57 1.95 -14.66
N ILE A 141 -6.89 1.62 -13.57
CA ILE A 141 -5.47 1.92 -13.41
C ILE A 141 -4.77 1.10 -14.48
N ALA A 142 -4.28 1.75 -15.52
CA ALA A 142 -3.42 1.12 -16.52
C ALA A 142 -2.28 0.40 -15.77
N SER A 143 -2.09 -0.87 -16.05
CA SER A 143 -1.26 -1.81 -15.30
C SER A 143 0.26 -1.64 -15.48
N THR A 144 0.72 -0.46 -15.80
CA THR A 144 2.14 -0.13 -15.85
C THR A 144 2.46 0.89 -14.76
N VAL A 145 2.79 0.39 -13.56
CA VAL A 145 3.51 1.23 -12.60
C VAL A 145 4.85 1.56 -13.26
N PRO A 146 5.13 2.83 -13.59
CA PRO A 146 6.38 3.17 -14.27
C PRO A 146 7.55 2.80 -13.35
N TYR A 147 8.53 2.10 -13.89
CA TYR A 147 9.79 1.88 -13.20
C TYR A 147 10.51 3.24 -13.08
N LEU A 148 10.58 3.75 -11.86
CA LEU A 148 11.23 5.04 -11.59
C LEU A 148 12.74 4.86 -11.42
N LYS A 149 13.52 5.68 -12.12
CA LYS A 149 14.99 5.66 -12.10
C LYS A 149 15.57 7.07 -12.01
N SER A 150 16.84 7.15 -11.66
CA SER A 150 17.57 8.41 -11.64
C SER A 150 17.49 9.13 -13.00
N GLY A 151 17.18 10.41 -12.96
CA GLY A 151 16.94 11.26 -14.14
C GLY A 151 15.47 11.43 -14.50
N ASP A 152 14.57 10.59 -14.02
CA ASP A 152 13.14 10.73 -14.30
C ASP A 152 12.56 12.00 -13.67
N LYS A 153 11.62 12.61 -14.38
CA LYS A 153 10.85 13.76 -13.92
C LYS A 153 9.37 13.49 -14.13
N SER A 154 8.62 13.30 -13.05
CA SER A 154 7.19 12.97 -13.14
C SER A 154 6.46 13.17 -11.81
N GLU A 155 5.13 13.18 -11.89
CA GLU A 155 4.28 13.14 -10.70
C GLU A 155 4.52 11.87 -9.87
N ALA A 156 4.78 10.73 -10.52
CA ALA A 156 5.08 9.48 -9.83
C ALA A 156 6.38 9.58 -9.00
N VAL A 157 7.40 10.29 -9.48
CA VAL A 157 8.60 10.61 -8.70
C VAL A 157 8.24 11.45 -7.48
N ARG A 158 7.41 12.49 -7.66
CA ARG A 158 6.99 13.35 -6.54
C ARG A 158 6.21 12.59 -5.48
N VAL A 159 5.32 11.70 -5.88
CA VAL A 159 4.58 10.83 -4.94
C VAL A 159 5.55 9.96 -4.13
N MET A 160 6.52 9.34 -4.80
CA MET A 160 7.55 8.54 -4.15
C MET A 160 8.39 9.38 -3.15
N GLN A 161 8.81 10.59 -3.56
CA GLN A 161 9.55 11.51 -2.70
C GLN A 161 8.75 11.90 -1.45
N ASN A 162 7.44 12.17 -1.60
CA ASN A 162 6.57 12.45 -0.45
C ASN A 162 6.53 11.28 0.53
N VAL A 163 6.47 10.05 0.03
CA VAL A 163 6.52 8.85 0.88
C VAL A 163 7.85 8.73 1.61
N LEU A 164 8.97 8.92 0.90
CA LEU A 164 10.31 8.89 1.50
C LEU A 164 10.46 9.95 2.61
N ILE A 165 10.04 11.19 2.35
CA ILE A 165 10.09 12.29 3.32
C ILE A 165 9.19 11.98 4.54
N PHE A 166 8.01 11.42 4.30
CA PHE A 166 7.12 10.97 5.36
C PHE A 166 7.76 9.91 6.25
N LEU A 167 8.54 9.00 5.66
CA LEU A 167 9.30 7.97 6.37
C LEU A 167 10.60 8.49 7.00
N GLY A 168 10.87 9.80 6.91
CA GLY A 168 12.06 10.44 7.52
C GLY A 168 13.29 10.50 6.62
N PHE A 169 13.20 10.09 5.35
CA PHE A 169 14.31 10.14 4.40
C PHE A 169 14.26 11.44 3.59
N SER A 170 15.26 12.30 3.77
CA SER A 170 15.32 13.60 3.07
C SER A 170 15.61 13.43 1.57
N CYS A 171 14.76 14.02 0.74
CA CYS A 171 14.97 14.12 -0.71
C CYS A 171 15.73 15.40 -1.13
N GLY A 172 16.42 16.06 -0.21
CA GLY A 172 17.18 17.28 -0.45
C GLY A 172 16.40 18.55 -0.15
N ALA A 173 17.01 19.71 -0.38
CA ALA A 173 16.44 21.03 -0.06
C ALA A 173 15.15 21.35 -0.83
N THR A 174 14.98 20.79 -2.03
CA THR A 174 13.78 20.96 -2.87
C THR A 174 12.62 20.05 -2.45
N GLY A 175 12.87 19.09 -1.57
CA GLY A 175 11.86 18.15 -1.10
C GLY A 175 11.29 17.30 -2.23
N ALA A 176 9.95 17.18 -2.28
CA ALA A 176 9.24 16.41 -3.30
C ALA A 176 9.00 17.25 -4.56
N ASP A 177 10.04 17.48 -5.33
CA ASP A 177 10.04 18.30 -6.54
C ASP A 177 9.66 17.54 -7.82
N GLY A 178 9.48 16.22 -7.72
CA GLY A 178 9.17 15.36 -8.86
C GLY A 178 10.37 15.01 -9.74
N SER A 179 11.59 15.38 -9.33
CA SER A 179 12.84 15.10 -10.05
C SER A 179 13.65 14.03 -9.32
N PHE A 180 13.90 12.89 -9.95
CA PHE A 180 14.70 11.80 -9.36
C PHE A 180 16.19 12.13 -9.44
N GLY A 181 16.63 13.12 -8.65
CA GLY A 181 18.00 13.58 -8.57
C GLY A 181 18.85 12.79 -7.57
N PRO A 182 20.13 13.18 -7.37
CA PRO A 182 21.05 12.50 -6.45
C PRO A 182 20.55 12.42 -5.02
N ALA A 183 19.84 13.44 -4.52
CA ALA A 183 19.26 13.44 -3.17
C ALA A 183 18.17 12.38 -3.04
N THR A 184 17.32 12.23 -4.06
CA THR A 184 16.30 11.18 -4.10
C THR A 184 16.93 9.78 -4.19
N VAL A 185 18.01 9.62 -4.98
CA VAL A 185 18.80 8.38 -5.03
C VAL A 185 19.34 8.03 -3.64
N LYS A 186 19.88 9.01 -2.91
CA LYS A 186 20.37 8.80 -1.54
C LYS A 186 19.25 8.39 -0.59
N ALA A 187 18.10 9.03 -0.67
CA ALA A 187 16.92 8.70 0.14
C ALA A 187 16.44 7.27 -0.12
N VAL A 188 16.31 6.86 -1.39
CA VAL A 188 15.91 5.50 -1.77
C VAL A 188 16.90 4.43 -1.31
N LYS A 189 18.21 4.73 -1.32
CA LYS A 189 19.24 3.79 -0.82
C LYS A 189 19.27 3.69 0.71
N ALA A 190 18.79 4.70 1.41
CA ALA A 190 18.74 4.75 2.86
C ALA A 190 17.46 4.12 3.45
N TYR A 191 16.40 4.02 2.64
CA TYR A 191 15.17 3.31 2.91
C TYR A 191 15.37 1.80 2.85
#